data_c3c0e44449079d00b0af089eecfefad1
#
_entry.id   c3c0e44449079d00b0af089eecfefad1
#
_cell.length_a   1.000
_cell.length_b   1.000
_cell.length_c   1.000
_cell.angle_alpha   90.00
_cell.angle_beta   90.00
_cell.angle_gamma   90.00
#
_symmetry.space_group_name_H-M   'P 1'
#
loop_
_entity.id
_entity.type
_entity.pdbx_description
1 polymer ?
#
loop_
_entity_poly.entity_id
_entity_poly.type
_entity_poly.pdbx_seq_one_letter_code
_entity_poly.pdbx_strand_id
1 'polypeptide(L)'
;DEFTIKDNKVITKTNNNLNMNTSIFLVLLIPFLGTTLGSGTVFFLKNQIKDSFQKLLLGFASGVMIAASVWSLIIPAIDSSEAMGKFAFLPAAIGIALGMAFLFLLDMIIPHLHPTSDTPDGPVSKLKKNTMLMLSVTLHNIPEGMAVGVVAASMMYGEQVMSLQAALALSIGIALQNFPEGAIISLPLKNAGGSKGKAFINGALSGIVEPIAALITIFLSHLVIPILPYFLAFAAGAMIFVVVEELIPEASQGEHSNNSTIGFGIGFILMMILDVALG
;
A
#
# COMPACT_ATOMS: atom_id res chain seq x y z
N ASP A 1 -14.96 -6.06 -48.24
CA ASP A 1 -15.04 -7.14 -47.24
C ASP A 1 -13.91 -7.05 -46.18
N GLU A 2 -12.72 -6.66 -46.58
CA GLU A 2 -11.62 -6.42 -45.62
C GLU A 2 -11.86 -5.21 -44.69
N PHE A 3 -12.64 -4.23 -45.16
CA PHE A 3 -12.97 -3.04 -44.38
C PHE A 3 -13.86 -3.33 -43.17
N THR A 4 -14.83 -4.24 -43.32
CA THR A 4 -15.77 -4.61 -42.25
C THR A 4 -15.08 -5.40 -41.15
N ILE A 5 -14.10 -6.24 -41.48
CA ILE A 5 -13.30 -6.99 -40.52
C ILE A 5 -12.28 -6.08 -39.81
N LYS A 6 -11.69 -5.10 -40.53
CA LYS A 6 -10.80 -4.10 -39.90
C LYS A 6 -11.57 -3.22 -38.93
N ASP A 7 -12.74 -2.76 -39.26
CA ASP A 7 -13.58 -1.92 -38.39
C ASP A 7 -13.97 -2.68 -37.11
N ASN A 8 -14.37 -3.94 -37.21
CA ASN A 8 -14.66 -4.77 -36.03
C ASN A 8 -13.41 -5.03 -35.17
N LYS A 9 -12.21 -5.20 -35.77
CA LYS A 9 -10.97 -5.31 -35.02
C LYS A 9 -10.57 -4.00 -34.33
N VAL A 10 -10.80 -2.87 -35.01
CA VAL A 10 -10.54 -1.54 -34.42
C VAL A 10 -11.52 -1.26 -33.28
N ILE A 11 -12.80 -1.56 -33.43
CA ILE A 11 -13.81 -1.39 -32.37
C ILE A 11 -13.48 -2.29 -31.18
N THR A 12 -13.14 -3.56 -31.40
CA THR A 12 -12.77 -4.49 -30.34
C THR A 12 -11.47 -4.04 -29.64
N LYS A 13 -10.47 -3.60 -30.39
CA LYS A 13 -9.20 -3.11 -29.82
C LYS A 13 -9.41 -1.82 -29.04
N THR A 14 -10.24 -0.90 -29.55
CA THR A 14 -10.58 0.35 -28.85
C THR A 14 -11.37 0.08 -27.57
N ASN A 15 -12.38 -0.80 -27.64
CA ASN A 15 -13.15 -1.19 -26.45
C ASN A 15 -12.28 -1.91 -25.41
N ASN A 16 -11.38 -2.80 -25.84
CA ASN A 16 -10.46 -3.48 -24.94
C ASN A 16 -9.48 -2.50 -24.30
N ASN A 17 -8.97 -1.52 -25.04
CA ASN A 17 -8.09 -0.48 -24.50
C ASN A 17 -8.84 0.46 -23.51
N LEU A 18 -10.08 0.82 -23.81
CA LEU A 18 -10.92 1.60 -22.89
C LEU A 18 -11.19 0.82 -21.61
N ASN A 19 -11.52 -0.46 -21.72
CA ASN A 19 -11.72 -1.34 -20.57
C ASN A 19 -10.42 -1.50 -19.75
N MET A 20 -9.28 -1.69 -20.41
CA MET A 20 -7.97 -1.80 -19.75
C MET A 20 -7.62 -0.50 -19.00
N ASN A 21 -7.75 0.66 -19.64
CA ASN A 21 -7.45 1.95 -19.00
C ASN A 21 -8.38 2.20 -17.81
N THR A 22 -9.67 1.85 -17.91
CA THR A 22 -10.61 1.97 -16.79
C THR A 22 -10.22 1.03 -15.65
N SER A 23 -9.83 -0.19 -15.95
CA SER A 23 -9.41 -1.16 -14.95
C SER A 23 -8.15 -0.72 -14.23
N ILE A 24 -7.16 -0.20 -14.96
CA ILE A 24 -5.94 0.36 -14.38
C ILE A 24 -6.28 1.55 -13.47
N PHE A 25 -7.14 2.46 -13.93
CA PHE A 25 -7.57 3.59 -13.11
C PHE A 25 -8.23 3.14 -11.80
N LEU A 26 -9.06 2.10 -11.84
CA LEU A 26 -9.66 1.52 -10.62
C LEU A 26 -8.59 0.93 -9.71
N VAL A 27 -7.66 0.14 -10.25
CA VAL A 27 -6.54 -0.44 -9.50
C VAL A 27 -5.75 0.64 -8.75
N LEU A 28 -5.48 1.79 -9.40
CA LEU A 28 -4.74 2.90 -8.78
C LEU A 28 -5.55 3.67 -7.73
N LEU A 29 -6.87 3.72 -7.87
CA LEU A 29 -7.71 4.55 -7.01
C LEU A 29 -8.23 3.80 -5.77
N ILE A 30 -8.41 2.49 -5.85
CA ILE A 30 -8.97 1.66 -4.77
C ILE A 30 -8.22 1.84 -3.45
N PRO A 31 -6.87 1.81 -3.37
CA PRO A 31 -6.14 2.03 -2.12
C PRO A 31 -6.48 3.36 -1.46
N PHE A 32 -6.39 4.45 -2.20
CA PHE A 32 -6.74 5.79 -1.74
C PHE A 32 -8.20 5.89 -1.23
N LEU A 33 -9.14 5.16 -1.85
CA LEU A 33 -10.51 5.09 -1.37
C LEU A 33 -10.59 4.44 0.02
N GLY A 34 -9.73 3.44 0.30
CA GLY A 34 -9.62 2.83 1.63
C GLY A 34 -9.29 3.87 2.70
N THR A 35 -8.20 4.62 2.53
CA THR A 35 -7.78 5.71 3.43
C THR A 35 -8.87 6.78 3.57
N THR A 36 -9.50 7.15 2.46
CA THR A 36 -10.58 8.16 2.45
C THR A 36 -11.80 7.69 3.23
N LEU A 37 -12.23 6.45 3.03
CA LEU A 37 -13.36 5.87 3.76
C LEU A 37 -13.06 5.72 5.25
N GLY A 38 -11.84 5.29 5.60
CA GLY A 38 -11.37 5.25 6.98
C GLY A 38 -11.41 6.62 7.64
N SER A 39 -10.91 7.64 6.95
CA SER A 39 -10.97 9.03 7.42
C SER A 39 -12.41 9.52 7.61
N GLY A 40 -13.37 9.03 6.82
CA GLY A 40 -14.79 9.31 6.92
C GLY A 40 -15.42 8.87 8.24
N THR A 41 -14.79 7.99 9.00
CA THR A 41 -15.28 7.53 10.32
C THR A 41 -15.46 8.68 11.32
N VAL A 42 -14.77 9.81 11.16
CA VAL A 42 -14.92 11.03 12.00
C VAL A 42 -16.34 11.62 11.99
N PHE A 43 -17.12 11.35 10.94
CA PHE A 43 -18.49 11.84 10.86
C PHE A 43 -19.45 11.03 11.74
N PHE A 44 -19.15 9.75 11.96
CA PHE A 44 -20.01 8.79 12.66
C PHE A 44 -19.53 8.51 14.07
N LEU A 45 -18.22 8.34 14.29
CA LEU A 45 -17.67 8.05 15.60
C LEU A 45 -17.58 9.31 16.45
N LYS A 46 -18.10 9.26 17.67
CA LYS A 46 -18.05 10.37 18.64
C LYS A 46 -16.75 10.38 19.45
N ASN A 47 -16.26 9.21 19.80
CA ASN A 47 -15.12 9.00 20.70
C ASN A 47 -13.92 8.40 19.93
N GLN A 48 -12.78 8.37 20.61
CA GLN A 48 -11.60 7.63 20.13
C GLN A 48 -11.93 6.13 20.02
N ILE A 49 -11.24 5.47 19.12
CA ILE A 49 -11.24 4.01 19.03
C ILE A 49 -10.65 3.46 20.34
N LYS A 50 -11.27 2.41 20.88
CA LYS A 50 -10.71 1.74 22.07
C LYS A 50 -9.36 1.15 21.74
N ASP A 51 -8.41 1.25 22.65
CA ASP A 51 -7.03 0.75 22.48
C ASP A 51 -7.01 -0.71 22.00
N SER A 52 -7.81 -1.58 22.62
CA SER A 52 -7.86 -3.00 22.23
C SER A 52 -8.35 -3.21 20.79
N PHE A 53 -9.24 -2.36 20.28
CA PHE A 53 -9.73 -2.41 18.91
C PHE A 53 -8.73 -1.78 17.93
N GLN A 54 -8.01 -0.73 18.35
CA GLN A 54 -6.90 -0.16 17.58
C GLN A 54 -5.79 -1.20 17.37
N LYS A 55 -5.39 -1.92 18.41
CA LYS A 55 -4.42 -3.02 18.32
C LYS A 55 -4.86 -4.13 17.35
N LEU A 56 -6.16 -4.48 17.36
CA LEU A 56 -6.72 -5.43 16.40
C LEU A 56 -6.59 -4.93 14.96
N LEU A 57 -6.90 -3.65 14.72
CA LEU A 57 -6.84 -3.03 13.39
C LEU A 57 -5.41 -2.90 12.87
N LEU A 58 -4.46 -2.49 13.73
CA LEU A 58 -3.04 -2.41 13.38
C LEU A 58 -2.45 -3.80 13.08
N GLY A 59 -2.80 -4.79 13.89
CA GLY A 59 -2.44 -6.18 13.61
C GLY A 59 -3.02 -6.65 12.28
N PHE A 60 -4.30 -6.35 12.01
CA PHE A 60 -4.95 -6.70 10.75
C PHE A 60 -4.23 -6.08 9.55
N ALA A 61 -3.91 -4.78 9.60
CA ALA A 61 -3.16 -4.09 8.55
C ALA A 61 -1.77 -4.75 8.34
N SER A 62 -1.04 -5.02 9.43
CA SER A 62 0.25 -5.73 9.37
C SER A 62 0.15 -7.10 8.69
N GLY A 63 -0.89 -7.86 9.00
CA GLY A 63 -1.13 -9.18 8.41
C GLY A 63 -1.42 -9.11 6.91
N VAL A 64 -2.26 -8.16 6.48
CA VAL A 64 -2.56 -7.90 5.06
C VAL A 64 -1.28 -7.52 4.33
N MET A 65 -0.50 -6.56 4.86
CA MET A 65 0.73 -6.08 4.23
C MET A 65 1.77 -7.19 4.05
N ILE A 66 1.99 -8.03 5.06
CA ILE A 66 2.94 -9.16 4.95
C ILE A 66 2.45 -10.18 3.91
N ALA A 67 1.18 -10.53 3.91
CA ALA A 67 0.63 -11.45 2.91
C ALA A 67 0.74 -10.88 1.49
N ALA A 68 0.36 -9.61 1.27
CA ALA A 68 0.52 -8.93 -0.01
C ALA A 68 1.98 -8.88 -0.47
N SER A 69 2.91 -8.57 0.45
CA SER A 69 4.34 -8.57 0.13
C SER A 69 4.82 -9.94 -0.37
N VAL A 70 4.32 -11.02 0.20
CA VAL A 70 4.72 -12.38 -0.19
C VAL A 70 4.07 -12.80 -1.50
N TRP A 71 2.72 -12.83 -1.55
CA TRP A 71 1.99 -13.42 -2.68
C TRP A 71 1.92 -12.50 -3.89
N SER A 72 1.67 -11.20 -3.69
CA SER A 72 1.50 -10.26 -4.81
C SER A 72 2.83 -9.69 -5.34
N LEU A 73 3.94 -9.77 -4.59
CA LEU A 73 5.19 -9.11 -4.97
C LEU A 73 6.41 -10.04 -4.98
N ILE A 74 6.71 -10.74 -3.88
CA ILE A 74 7.93 -11.57 -3.78
C ILE A 74 7.82 -12.82 -4.67
N ILE A 75 6.72 -13.55 -4.60
CA ILE A 75 6.52 -14.74 -5.43
C ILE A 75 6.57 -14.38 -6.92
N PRO A 76 5.81 -13.39 -7.42
CA PRO A 76 5.93 -12.96 -8.82
C PRO A 76 7.33 -12.47 -9.22
N ALA A 77 8.09 -11.85 -8.31
CA ALA A 77 9.47 -11.45 -8.57
C ALA A 77 10.39 -12.67 -8.78
N ILE A 78 10.21 -13.72 -7.98
CA ILE A 78 10.98 -14.96 -8.11
C ILE A 78 10.58 -15.69 -9.40
N ASP A 79 9.28 -15.82 -9.66
CA ASP A 79 8.74 -16.49 -10.85
C ASP A 79 9.20 -15.80 -12.14
N SER A 80 9.22 -14.47 -12.16
CA SER A 80 9.75 -13.68 -13.28
C SER A 80 11.24 -13.87 -13.51
N SER A 81 11.94 -14.51 -12.57
CA SER A 81 13.38 -14.77 -12.60
C SER A 81 13.74 -16.24 -12.82
N GLU A 82 12.77 -17.11 -13.15
CA GLU A 82 12.96 -18.57 -13.32
C GLU A 82 14.09 -18.93 -14.30
N ALA A 83 14.32 -18.11 -15.33
CA ALA A 83 15.41 -18.30 -16.28
C ALA A 83 16.80 -18.31 -15.62
N MET A 84 16.96 -17.78 -14.41
CA MET A 84 18.19 -17.80 -13.62
C MET A 84 18.40 -19.12 -12.86
N GLY A 85 17.47 -20.06 -12.95
CA GLY A 85 17.55 -21.37 -12.30
C GLY A 85 17.71 -21.24 -10.78
N LYS A 86 18.73 -21.87 -10.20
CA LYS A 86 18.96 -21.81 -8.73
C LYS A 86 19.25 -20.41 -8.18
N PHE A 87 19.47 -19.42 -9.01
CA PHE A 87 19.72 -18.03 -8.63
C PHE A 87 18.48 -17.14 -8.80
N ALA A 88 17.31 -17.68 -9.12
CA ALA A 88 16.06 -16.93 -9.27
C ALA A 88 15.67 -16.08 -8.04
N PHE A 89 16.16 -16.42 -6.87
CA PHE A 89 15.96 -15.66 -5.64
C PHE A 89 16.78 -14.35 -5.58
N LEU A 90 17.83 -14.19 -6.37
CA LEU A 90 18.76 -13.04 -6.26
C LEU A 90 18.08 -11.69 -6.53
N PRO A 91 17.28 -11.50 -7.61
CA PRO A 91 16.56 -10.25 -7.82
C PRO A 91 15.64 -9.90 -6.66
N ALA A 92 14.92 -10.91 -6.13
CA ALA A 92 14.05 -10.71 -4.98
C ALA A 92 14.83 -10.32 -3.72
N ALA A 93 15.90 -11.02 -3.40
CA ALA A 93 16.73 -10.73 -2.23
C ALA A 93 17.35 -9.33 -2.28
N ILE A 94 17.90 -8.93 -3.44
CA ILE A 94 18.46 -7.60 -3.65
C ILE A 94 17.38 -6.53 -3.57
N GLY A 95 16.23 -6.75 -4.24
CA GLY A 95 15.09 -5.84 -4.21
C GLY A 95 14.61 -5.58 -2.79
N ILE A 96 14.36 -6.63 -2.00
CA ILE A 96 13.95 -6.53 -0.60
C ILE A 96 14.96 -5.69 0.21
N ALA A 97 16.25 -6.00 0.09
CA ALA A 97 17.29 -5.27 0.83
C ALA A 97 17.32 -3.78 0.46
N LEU A 98 17.19 -3.46 -0.83
CA LEU A 98 17.16 -2.07 -1.30
C LEU A 98 15.87 -1.34 -0.87
N GLY A 99 14.72 -2.01 -0.88
CA GLY A 99 13.46 -1.45 -0.43
C GLY A 99 13.47 -1.12 1.07
N MET A 100 13.97 -2.03 1.88
CA MET A 100 14.18 -1.80 3.32
C MET A 100 15.16 -0.64 3.56
N ALA A 101 16.30 -0.62 2.86
CA ALA A 101 17.28 0.44 2.99
C ALA A 101 16.72 1.81 2.56
N PHE A 102 15.89 1.84 1.53
CA PHE A 102 15.24 3.05 1.05
C PHE A 102 14.33 3.64 2.12
N LEU A 103 13.44 2.83 2.70
CA LEU A 103 12.55 3.29 3.77
C LEU A 103 13.32 3.69 5.02
N PHE A 104 14.33 2.92 5.43
CA PHE A 104 15.21 3.28 6.53
C PHE A 104 15.86 4.65 6.31
N LEU A 105 16.31 4.96 5.09
CA LEU A 105 16.88 6.27 4.78
C LEU A 105 15.82 7.38 4.82
N LEU A 106 14.61 7.15 4.31
CA LEU A 106 13.52 8.12 4.39
C LEU A 106 13.13 8.41 5.84
N ASP A 107 13.04 7.36 6.65
CA ASP A 107 12.78 7.43 8.08
C ASP A 107 13.79 8.33 8.80
N MET A 108 15.08 8.18 8.49
CA MET A 108 16.16 8.99 9.07
C MET A 108 16.14 10.47 8.64
N ILE A 109 15.67 10.80 7.44
CA ILE A 109 15.79 12.16 6.89
C ILE A 109 14.49 12.96 6.93
N ILE A 110 13.35 12.33 7.15
CA ILE A 110 12.05 13.01 7.22
C ILE A 110 11.60 13.09 8.66
N PRO A 111 11.38 14.31 9.21
CA PRO A 111 10.89 14.46 10.58
C PRO A 111 9.42 14.00 10.63
N HIS A 112 9.15 12.98 11.41
CA HIS A 112 7.83 12.40 11.56
C HIS A 112 7.54 12.01 13.01
N LEU A 113 6.32 11.63 13.32
CA LEU A 113 5.89 11.26 14.66
C LEU A 113 4.91 10.09 14.58
N HIS A 114 5.16 9.06 15.35
CA HIS A 114 4.24 7.95 15.49
C HIS A 114 3.04 8.32 16.37
N PRO A 115 1.82 7.82 16.11
CA PRO A 115 0.62 8.15 16.86
C PRO A 115 0.73 7.92 18.36
N THR A 116 1.55 6.97 18.77
CA THR A 116 1.75 6.54 20.16
C THR A 116 3.02 7.08 20.80
N SER A 117 3.85 7.84 20.07
CA SER A 117 5.08 8.47 20.56
C SER A 117 4.87 9.95 20.88
N ASP A 118 5.55 10.43 21.94
CA ASP A 118 5.64 11.85 22.24
C ASP A 118 6.94 12.48 21.73
N THR A 119 7.90 11.67 21.30
CA THR A 119 9.18 12.10 20.75
C THR A 119 9.17 11.92 19.23
N PRO A 120 9.44 12.99 18.47
CA PRO A 120 9.59 12.88 17.01
C PRO A 120 10.83 12.08 16.64
N ASP A 121 10.72 11.32 15.54
CA ASP A 121 11.82 10.65 14.87
C ASP A 121 12.36 11.50 13.72
N GLY A 122 13.58 11.21 13.26
CA GLY A 122 14.27 11.98 12.25
C GLY A 122 14.88 13.29 12.74
N PRO A 123 15.18 14.25 11.85
CA PRO A 123 15.84 15.51 12.19
C PRO A 123 14.96 16.41 13.05
N VAL A 124 15.59 17.21 13.92
CA VAL A 124 14.89 18.23 14.72
C VAL A 124 14.11 19.18 13.81
N SER A 125 12.81 19.26 14.04
CA SER A 125 11.89 20.04 13.18
C SER A 125 11.01 20.97 14.01
N LYS A 126 10.61 22.10 13.38
CA LYS A 126 9.61 23.03 13.93
C LYS A 126 8.18 22.70 13.45
N LEU A 127 7.99 21.56 12.79
CA LEU A 127 6.68 21.14 12.32
C LEU A 127 5.75 20.85 13.50
N LYS A 128 4.47 21.12 13.29
CA LYS A 128 3.44 20.81 14.30
C LYS A 128 3.26 19.30 14.43
N LYS A 129 2.93 18.83 15.64
CA LYS A 129 2.66 17.41 15.95
C LYS A 129 1.76 16.75 14.88
N ASN A 130 0.66 17.40 14.52
CA ASN A 130 -0.29 16.87 13.52
C ASN A 130 0.34 16.72 12.13
N THR A 131 1.23 17.61 11.72
CA THR A 131 1.93 17.51 10.43
C THR A 131 2.91 16.34 10.44
N MET A 132 3.63 16.12 11.55
CA MET A 132 4.55 15.00 11.68
C MET A 132 3.82 13.65 11.70
N LEU A 133 2.65 13.57 12.35
CA LEU A 133 1.77 12.39 12.29
C LEU A 133 1.30 12.09 10.86
N MET A 134 0.93 13.13 10.10
CA MET A 134 0.56 12.95 8.69
C MET A 134 1.75 12.50 7.84
N LEU A 135 2.96 13.01 8.11
CA LEU A 135 4.17 12.60 7.40
C LEU A 135 4.52 11.14 7.64
N SER A 136 4.38 10.64 8.88
CA SER A 136 4.57 9.22 9.18
C SER A 136 3.73 8.36 8.23
N VAL A 137 2.41 8.51 8.25
CA VAL A 137 1.53 7.70 7.39
C VAL A 137 1.75 7.97 5.90
N THR A 138 2.12 9.19 5.51
CA THR A 138 2.47 9.46 4.10
C THR A 138 3.69 8.65 3.67
N LEU A 139 4.68 8.46 4.55
CA LEU A 139 5.85 7.63 4.27
C LEU A 139 5.47 6.15 4.06
N HIS A 140 4.52 5.64 4.85
CA HIS A 140 4.04 4.27 4.73
C HIS A 140 3.32 4.02 3.41
N ASN A 141 2.54 4.98 2.94
CA ASN A 141 1.72 4.87 1.74
C ASN A 141 2.53 4.99 0.44
N ILE A 142 3.80 5.47 0.49
CA ILE A 142 4.69 5.49 -0.70
C ILE A 142 4.94 4.08 -1.25
N PRO A 143 5.41 3.10 -0.45
CA PRO A 143 5.61 1.73 -0.92
C PRO A 143 4.35 1.06 -1.48
N GLU A 144 3.20 1.35 -0.88
CA GLU A 144 1.91 0.82 -1.32
C GLU A 144 1.54 1.34 -2.71
N GLY A 145 1.67 2.65 -2.91
CA GLY A 145 1.48 3.26 -4.22
C GLY A 145 2.47 2.73 -5.25
N MET A 146 3.74 2.54 -4.87
CA MET A 146 4.75 1.94 -5.75
C MET A 146 4.39 0.50 -6.11
N ALA A 147 3.95 -0.34 -5.17
CA ALA A 147 3.54 -1.71 -5.42
C ALA A 147 2.41 -1.78 -6.46
N VAL A 148 1.35 -0.98 -6.26
CA VAL A 148 0.24 -0.87 -7.21
C VAL A 148 0.71 -0.36 -8.57
N GLY A 149 1.60 0.63 -8.58
CA GLY A 149 2.18 1.22 -9.78
C GLY A 149 3.02 0.24 -10.61
N VAL A 150 3.84 -0.60 -9.96
CA VAL A 150 4.64 -1.65 -10.61
C VAL A 150 3.74 -2.68 -11.27
N VAL A 151 2.72 -3.14 -10.54
CA VAL A 151 1.74 -4.11 -11.05
C VAL A 151 0.97 -3.53 -12.23
N ALA A 152 0.47 -2.30 -12.13
CA ALA A 152 -0.22 -1.62 -13.21
C ALA A 152 0.69 -1.40 -14.44
N ALA A 153 1.96 -1.04 -14.24
CA ALA A 153 2.94 -0.88 -15.31
C ALA A 153 3.19 -2.22 -16.04
N SER A 154 3.32 -3.33 -15.33
CA SER A 154 3.50 -4.65 -15.93
C SER A 154 2.31 -5.04 -16.82
N MET A 155 1.10 -4.74 -16.40
CA MET A 155 -0.12 -4.96 -17.21
C MET A 155 -0.17 -4.11 -18.48
N MET A 156 0.29 -2.85 -18.41
CA MET A 156 0.26 -1.91 -19.55
C MET A 156 1.27 -2.28 -20.63
N TYR A 157 2.41 -2.79 -20.26
CA TYR A 157 3.53 -3.01 -21.19
C TYR A 157 3.71 -4.48 -21.65
N GLY A 158 2.69 -5.32 -21.37
CA GLY A 158 2.61 -6.67 -21.93
C GLY A 158 3.49 -7.72 -21.27
N GLU A 159 4.21 -7.36 -20.24
CA GLU A 159 4.84 -8.31 -19.34
C GLU A 159 3.73 -8.91 -18.48
N GLN A 160 3.09 -9.99 -18.94
CA GLN A 160 1.95 -10.64 -18.25
C GLN A 160 2.41 -11.35 -16.95
N VAL A 161 3.14 -10.64 -16.11
CA VAL A 161 3.59 -11.14 -14.81
C VAL A 161 2.42 -11.24 -13.83
N MET A 162 1.41 -10.37 -14.00
CA MET A 162 0.22 -10.38 -13.16
C MET A 162 -1.06 -10.19 -13.97
N SER A 163 -2.11 -10.91 -13.57
CA SER A 163 -3.45 -10.75 -14.10
C SER A 163 -4.14 -9.48 -13.57
N LEU A 164 -5.21 -9.04 -14.23
CA LEU A 164 -6.05 -7.96 -13.70
C LEU A 164 -6.65 -8.35 -12.34
N GLN A 165 -7.01 -9.61 -12.19
CA GLN A 165 -7.59 -10.12 -10.95
C GLN A 165 -6.59 -10.04 -9.79
N ALA A 166 -5.33 -10.42 -10.01
CA ALA A 166 -4.25 -10.29 -9.03
C ALA A 166 -3.98 -8.82 -8.68
N ALA A 167 -3.98 -7.92 -9.66
CA ALA A 167 -3.84 -6.49 -9.44
C ALA A 167 -4.99 -5.91 -8.60
N LEU A 168 -6.23 -6.36 -8.84
CA LEU A 168 -7.39 -5.98 -8.03
C LEU A 168 -7.32 -6.57 -6.63
N ALA A 169 -6.87 -7.82 -6.47
CA ALA A 169 -6.67 -8.44 -5.16
C ALA A 169 -5.68 -7.63 -4.31
N LEU A 170 -4.53 -7.26 -4.88
CA LEU A 170 -3.55 -6.39 -4.22
C LEU A 170 -4.18 -5.04 -3.84
N SER A 171 -4.84 -4.36 -4.77
CA SER A 171 -5.42 -3.04 -4.52
C SER A 171 -6.53 -3.08 -3.46
N ILE A 172 -7.38 -4.10 -3.47
CA ILE A 172 -8.41 -4.30 -2.44
C ILE A 172 -7.76 -4.61 -1.09
N GLY A 173 -6.74 -5.45 -1.06
CA GLY A 173 -5.99 -5.75 0.15
C GLY A 173 -5.40 -4.47 0.77
N ILE A 174 -4.72 -3.65 -0.04
CA ILE A 174 -4.18 -2.36 0.39
C ILE A 174 -5.32 -1.43 0.87
N ALA A 175 -6.45 -1.36 0.18
CA ALA A 175 -7.58 -0.54 0.63
C ALA A 175 -8.15 -0.99 1.98
N LEU A 176 -8.19 -2.30 2.25
CA LEU A 176 -8.66 -2.86 3.51
C LEU A 176 -7.74 -2.50 4.68
N GLN A 177 -6.42 -2.48 4.49
CA GLN A 177 -5.48 -2.05 5.53
C GLN A 177 -5.46 -0.53 5.71
N ASN A 178 -5.63 0.23 4.65
CA ASN A 178 -5.65 1.69 4.66
C ASN A 178 -6.90 2.26 5.34
N PHE A 179 -7.98 1.50 5.39
CA PHE A 179 -9.18 1.94 6.13
C PHE A 179 -8.91 2.17 7.63
N PRO A 180 -8.30 1.24 8.38
CA PRO A 180 -7.80 1.53 9.74
C PRO A 180 -6.90 2.75 9.82
N GLU A 181 -5.94 2.89 8.91
CA GLU A 181 -4.97 3.98 8.92
C GLU A 181 -5.63 5.36 8.80
N GLY A 182 -6.55 5.50 7.84
CA GLY A 182 -7.32 6.73 7.69
C GLY A 182 -8.11 7.11 8.95
N ALA A 183 -8.66 6.11 9.66
CA ALA A 183 -9.38 6.32 10.91
C ALA A 183 -8.43 6.71 12.05
N ILE A 184 -7.27 6.06 12.17
CA ILE A 184 -6.24 6.31 13.19
C ILE A 184 -5.67 7.73 13.07
N ILE A 185 -5.57 8.30 11.88
CA ILE A 185 -5.13 9.69 11.71
C ILE A 185 -6.26 10.67 12.00
N SER A 186 -7.42 10.46 11.41
CA SER A 186 -8.48 11.47 11.39
C SER A 186 -9.17 11.63 12.77
N LEU A 187 -9.33 10.56 13.54
CA LEU A 187 -9.99 10.63 14.84
C LEU A 187 -9.21 11.42 15.90
N PRO A 188 -7.88 11.24 16.08
CA PRO A 188 -7.09 12.10 16.96
C PRO A 188 -7.11 13.57 16.55
N LEU A 189 -7.02 13.87 15.25
CA LEU A 189 -7.08 15.25 14.74
C LEU A 189 -8.40 15.95 15.10
N LYS A 190 -9.51 15.24 15.01
CA LYS A 190 -10.82 15.72 15.46
C LYS A 190 -10.84 15.95 16.99
N ASN A 191 -10.30 15.00 17.76
CA ASN A 191 -10.34 15.07 19.23
C ASN A 191 -9.40 16.15 19.79
N ALA A 192 -8.36 16.53 19.07
CA ALA A 192 -7.49 17.68 19.37
C ALA A 192 -8.17 19.05 19.13
N GLY A 193 -9.49 19.09 18.92
CA GLY A 193 -10.27 20.32 18.71
C GLY A 193 -10.45 20.72 17.25
N GLY A 194 -10.03 19.86 16.30
CA GLY A 194 -10.27 20.06 14.87
C GLY A 194 -11.73 19.88 14.48
N SER A 195 -12.19 20.61 13.46
CA SER A 195 -13.49 20.31 12.87
C SER A 195 -13.49 18.95 12.17
N LYS A 196 -14.63 18.26 12.14
CA LYS A 196 -14.78 16.96 11.45
C LYS A 196 -14.32 17.02 9.99
N GLY A 197 -14.68 18.11 9.27
CA GLY A 197 -14.26 18.30 7.88
C GLY A 197 -12.76 18.44 7.70
N LYS A 198 -12.07 19.21 8.58
CA LYS A 198 -10.59 19.31 8.53
C LYS A 198 -9.93 17.98 8.87
N ALA A 199 -10.41 17.27 9.87
CA ALA A 199 -9.88 15.97 10.25
C ALA A 199 -10.06 14.95 9.11
N PHE A 200 -11.21 14.92 8.46
CA PHE A 200 -11.46 14.10 7.27
C PHE A 200 -10.50 14.43 6.12
N ILE A 201 -10.39 15.71 5.77
CA ILE A 201 -9.52 16.12 4.66
C ILE A 201 -8.06 15.76 4.95
N ASN A 202 -7.56 16.01 6.15
CA ASN A 202 -6.18 15.69 6.51
C ASN A 202 -5.93 14.18 6.48
N GLY A 203 -6.85 13.37 6.99
CA GLY A 203 -6.74 11.92 6.90
C GLY A 203 -6.84 11.40 5.46
N ALA A 204 -7.74 11.93 4.64
CA ALA A 204 -7.81 11.55 3.22
C ALA A 204 -6.54 11.98 2.44
N LEU A 205 -5.99 13.16 2.75
CA LEU A 205 -4.77 13.64 2.08
C LEU A 205 -3.52 12.82 2.43
N SER A 206 -3.48 12.11 3.55
CA SER A 206 -2.34 11.21 3.83
C SER A 206 -2.25 10.07 2.82
N GLY A 207 -3.40 9.62 2.27
CA GLY A 207 -3.44 8.57 1.24
C GLY A 207 -3.22 9.07 -0.20
N ILE A 208 -3.22 10.39 -0.44
CA ILE A 208 -3.07 10.92 -1.82
C ILE A 208 -1.72 10.57 -2.45
N VAL A 209 -0.71 10.27 -1.63
CA VAL A 209 0.61 9.85 -2.09
C VAL A 209 0.56 8.51 -2.82
N GLU A 210 -0.38 7.63 -2.50
CA GLU A 210 -0.53 6.31 -3.13
C GLU A 210 -0.77 6.43 -4.65
N PRO A 211 -1.84 7.08 -5.14
CA PRO A 211 -2.01 7.25 -6.58
C PRO A 211 -0.90 8.09 -7.22
N ILE A 212 -0.28 9.03 -6.50
CA ILE A 212 0.85 9.81 -7.00
C ILE A 212 2.07 8.90 -7.20
N ALA A 213 2.45 8.10 -6.20
CA ALA A 213 3.57 7.17 -6.28
C ALA A 213 3.33 6.11 -7.37
N ALA A 214 2.10 5.61 -7.49
CA ALA A 214 1.71 4.69 -8.55
C ALA A 214 1.85 5.31 -9.95
N LEU A 215 1.38 6.55 -10.14
CA LEU A 215 1.53 7.25 -11.42
C LEU A 215 2.99 7.54 -11.75
N ILE A 216 3.82 7.92 -10.77
CA ILE A 216 5.27 8.11 -10.97
C ILE A 216 5.91 6.81 -11.41
N THR A 217 5.57 5.68 -10.76
CA THR A 217 6.08 4.36 -11.11
C THR A 217 5.69 3.96 -12.54
N ILE A 218 4.44 4.20 -12.94
CA ILE A 218 3.97 3.97 -14.32
C ILE A 218 4.71 4.88 -15.30
N PHE A 219 4.89 6.16 -14.98
CA PHE A 219 5.62 7.10 -15.81
C PHE A 219 7.07 6.65 -16.03
N LEU A 220 7.68 6.05 -15.01
CA LEU A 220 9.03 5.50 -15.06
C LEU A 220 9.08 4.04 -15.57
N SER A 221 7.99 3.52 -16.13
CA SER A 221 7.87 2.11 -16.55
C SER A 221 8.97 1.65 -17.49
N HIS A 222 9.48 2.52 -18.37
CA HIS A 222 10.61 2.21 -19.25
C HIS A 222 11.91 1.89 -18.48
N LEU A 223 12.05 2.34 -17.24
CA LEU A 223 13.14 1.98 -16.32
C LEU A 223 12.75 0.77 -15.44
N VAL A 224 11.48 0.69 -15.06
CA VAL A 224 10.95 -0.33 -14.13
C VAL A 224 10.84 -1.69 -14.80
N ILE A 225 10.29 -1.76 -16.02
CA ILE A 225 10.02 -3.02 -16.72
C ILE A 225 11.27 -3.87 -16.95
N PRO A 226 12.43 -3.33 -17.40
CA PRO A 226 13.63 -4.14 -17.57
C PRO A 226 14.18 -4.78 -16.29
N ILE A 227 13.83 -4.22 -15.13
CA ILE A 227 14.26 -4.70 -13.81
C ILE A 227 13.06 -5.05 -12.91
N LEU A 228 11.96 -5.46 -13.53
CA LEU A 228 10.68 -5.71 -12.86
C LEU A 228 10.79 -6.59 -11.61
N PRO A 229 11.52 -7.74 -11.62
CA PRO A 229 11.64 -8.57 -10.43
C PRO A 229 12.27 -7.84 -9.23
N TYR A 230 13.26 -6.98 -9.49
CA TYR A 230 13.88 -6.17 -8.45
C TYR A 230 12.90 -5.13 -7.89
N PHE A 231 12.07 -4.53 -8.75
CA PHE A 231 11.14 -3.47 -8.36
C PHE A 231 9.94 -4.02 -7.59
N LEU A 232 9.39 -5.18 -7.98
CA LEU A 232 8.37 -5.89 -7.21
C LEU A 232 8.89 -6.19 -5.80
N ALA A 233 10.08 -6.77 -5.71
CA ALA A 233 10.68 -7.12 -4.44
C ALA A 233 11.12 -5.88 -3.63
N PHE A 234 11.49 -4.78 -4.29
CA PHE A 234 11.77 -3.50 -3.63
C PHE A 234 10.52 -2.95 -2.92
N ALA A 235 9.37 -2.93 -3.59
CA ALA A 235 8.12 -2.53 -2.97
C ALA A 235 7.76 -3.44 -1.78
N ALA A 236 7.93 -4.76 -1.93
CA ALA A 236 7.74 -5.71 -0.84
C ALA A 236 8.66 -5.45 0.36
N GLY A 237 9.95 -5.20 0.11
CA GLY A 237 10.93 -4.89 1.15
C GLY A 237 10.59 -3.61 1.91
N ALA A 238 10.17 -2.57 1.20
CA ALA A 238 9.72 -1.32 1.79
C ALA A 238 8.46 -1.52 2.65
N MET A 239 7.47 -2.30 2.18
CA MET A 239 6.27 -2.64 2.96
C MET A 239 6.61 -3.46 4.22
N ILE A 240 7.51 -4.45 4.11
CA ILE A 240 7.97 -5.24 5.25
C ILE A 240 8.66 -4.34 6.30
N PHE A 241 9.46 -3.36 5.86
CA PHE A 241 10.08 -2.39 6.77
C PHE A 241 9.03 -1.65 7.60
N VAL A 242 8.01 -1.08 6.96
CA VAL A 242 6.90 -0.39 7.64
C VAL A 242 6.22 -1.30 8.67
N VAL A 243 5.94 -2.54 8.31
CA VAL A 243 5.29 -3.48 9.24
C VAL A 243 6.13 -3.74 10.47
N VAL A 244 7.44 -3.97 10.29
CA VAL A 244 8.35 -4.36 11.39
C VAL A 244 8.75 -3.17 12.24
N GLU A 245 9.01 -2.02 11.63
CA GLU A 245 9.48 -0.83 12.33
C GLU A 245 8.35 -0.06 13.01
N GLU A 246 7.15 -0.09 12.44
CA GLU A 246 6.09 0.81 12.89
C GLU A 246 4.81 0.07 13.31
N LEU A 247 4.17 -0.69 12.43
CA LEU A 247 2.83 -1.24 12.71
C LEU A 247 2.84 -2.29 13.84
N ILE A 248 3.81 -3.21 13.85
CA ILE A 248 3.92 -4.23 14.90
C ILE A 248 4.30 -3.61 16.25
N PRO A 249 5.30 -2.73 16.35
CA PRO A 249 5.60 -2.01 17.59
C PRO A 249 4.40 -1.22 18.12
N GLU A 250 3.70 -0.47 17.27
CA GLU A 250 2.51 0.28 17.67
C GLU A 250 1.38 -0.64 18.16
N ALA A 251 1.10 -1.72 17.46
CA ALA A 251 0.09 -2.71 17.83
C ALA A 251 0.42 -3.43 19.17
N SER A 252 1.69 -3.43 19.57
CA SER A 252 2.17 -4.13 20.77
C SER A 252 2.34 -3.22 21.99
N GLN A 253 2.12 -1.92 21.87
CA GLN A 253 2.30 -0.96 22.98
C GLN A 253 1.27 -1.14 24.11
N GLY A 254 1.67 -0.68 25.31
CA GLY A 254 0.80 -0.69 26.50
C GLY A 254 0.60 -2.07 27.12
N GLU A 255 -0.59 -2.34 27.67
CA GLU A 255 -0.89 -3.62 28.29
C GLU A 255 -0.90 -4.75 27.27
N HIS A 256 -0.37 -5.92 27.68
CA HIS A 256 -0.36 -7.12 26.84
C HIS A 256 -1.78 -7.51 26.40
N SER A 257 -1.95 -7.72 25.10
CA SER A 257 -3.22 -8.12 24.50
C SER A 257 -2.97 -9.02 23.31
N ASN A 258 -3.76 -10.06 23.15
CA ASN A 258 -3.71 -10.94 21.97
C ASN A 258 -4.41 -10.33 20.74
N ASN A 259 -5.00 -9.14 20.86
CA ASN A 259 -5.81 -8.55 19.80
C ASN A 259 -4.98 -8.24 18.55
N SER A 260 -3.75 -7.75 18.70
CA SER A 260 -2.86 -7.53 17.56
C SER A 260 -2.50 -8.83 16.83
N THR A 261 -2.21 -9.90 17.58
CA THR A 261 -1.90 -11.22 17.01
C THR A 261 -3.12 -11.82 16.30
N ILE A 262 -4.30 -11.70 16.90
CA ILE A 262 -5.57 -12.14 16.28
C ILE A 262 -5.83 -11.32 15.00
N GLY A 263 -5.70 -10.01 15.07
CA GLY A 263 -5.82 -9.11 13.93
C GLY A 263 -4.88 -9.51 12.80
N PHE A 264 -3.59 -9.71 13.12
CA PHE A 264 -2.58 -10.16 12.16
C PHE A 264 -2.99 -11.45 11.46
N GLY A 265 -3.39 -12.47 12.22
CA GLY A 265 -3.84 -13.73 11.64
C GLY A 265 -5.03 -13.58 10.71
N ILE A 266 -6.03 -12.77 11.09
CA ILE A 266 -7.21 -12.50 10.25
C ILE A 266 -6.79 -11.78 8.96
N GLY A 267 -5.99 -10.71 9.05
CA GLY A 267 -5.53 -9.94 7.90
C GLY A 267 -4.70 -10.77 6.93
N PHE A 268 -3.75 -11.54 7.48
CA PHE A 268 -2.89 -12.42 6.69
C PHE A 268 -3.70 -13.48 5.93
N ILE A 269 -4.62 -14.16 6.61
CA ILE A 269 -5.47 -15.19 6.00
C ILE A 269 -6.38 -14.58 4.94
N LEU A 270 -6.99 -13.43 5.23
CA LEU A 270 -7.87 -12.75 4.27
C LEU A 270 -7.12 -12.38 2.99
N MET A 271 -5.94 -11.77 3.11
CA MET A 271 -5.16 -11.35 1.95
C MET A 271 -4.63 -12.55 1.16
N MET A 272 -4.16 -13.60 1.85
CA MET A 272 -3.78 -14.85 1.20
C MET A 272 -4.94 -15.45 0.39
N ILE A 273 -6.17 -15.42 0.94
CA ILE A 273 -7.36 -15.90 0.23
C ILE A 273 -7.63 -15.04 -1.00
N LEU A 274 -7.55 -13.72 -0.88
CA LEU A 274 -7.77 -12.80 -2.00
C LEU A 274 -6.77 -13.06 -3.14
N ASP A 275 -5.48 -13.17 -2.81
CA ASP A 275 -4.44 -13.44 -3.80
C ASP A 275 -4.63 -14.80 -4.49
N VAL A 276 -4.84 -15.87 -3.72
CA VAL A 276 -4.94 -17.23 -4.27
C VAL A 276 -6.27 -17.48 -4.99
N ALA A 277 -7.36 -16.84 -4.54
CA ALA A 277 -8.68 -17.05 -5.14
C ALA A 277 -8.94 -16.16 -6.36
N LEU A 278 -8.30 -14.99 -6.44
CA LEU A 278 -8.47 -14.02 -7.55
C LEU A 278 -7.24 -13.98 -8.48
N GLY A 279 -6.03 -14.23 -7.95
CA GLY A 279 -4.77 -14.24 -8.73
C GLY A 279 -4.57 -15.52 -9.45
#